data_ea2f70ba112a9a56437f149c1cb0f925
#
_entry.id   ea2f70ba112a9a56437f149c1cb0f925
#
_cell.length_a   1.000
_cell.length_b   1.000
_cell.length_c   1.000
_cell.angle_alpha   90.00
_cell.angle_beta   90.00
_cell.angle_gamma   90.00
#
_symmetry.space_group_name_H-M   'P 1'
#
loop_
_entity.id
_entity.type
_entity.pdbx_description
1 polymer ?
#
loop_
_entity_poly.entity_id
_entity_poly.type
_entity_poly.pdbx_seq_one_letter_code
_entity_poly.pdbx_strand_id
1 'polypeptide(L)'
;MELQMTFQQAVQWFTDFDRCFSFMTKLRWPDGKVTCPRCGSQHVKYLDNARVWKCYAKHSSAKFSLKTGTVFEDSPLGLEMWLPVVWMVVNCKNGVSSWEIHRHMGVTQKTAWFMLHRVRLAMQDDLTGGMLSGDVEVDETFIGGKMRNMHKDRKVEAQKGGHRDGNKTIVMGILERASGSKQKRVRASIISDRKRKTMAPEIAAHVEEGTTIHSDEFGVSWQMPEKYDHQMVNHLSNYVQGNVHTNGIENFWSLLKRGIGGTYVAVEPFHLFRYVDEQAFRFNTRKDGEGEVISDFDRFKMALSQIVGKRLTYKALTGKEAETPREEVPF
;
A
#
# COMPACT_ATOMS: atom_id res chain seq x y z
N MET A 1 10.64 27.26 2.99
CA MET A 1 10.38 27.08 1.54
C MET A 1 10.58 25.60 1.26
N GLU A 2 9.50 24.84 1.30
CA GLU A 2 9.55 23.40 1.02
C GLU A 2 9.90 23.22 -0.45
N LEU A 3 10.90 22.39 -0.71
CA LEU A 3 11.37 22.06 -2.06
C LEU A 3 10.27 21.28 -2.78
N GLN A 4 9.46 21.98 -3.60
CA GLN A 4 8.71 21.32 -4.66
C GLN A 4 9.73 20.77 -5.67
N MET A 5 10.17 19.54 -5.46
CA MET A 5 11.16 18.89 -6.31
C MET A 5 10.47 18.36 -7.56
N THR A 6 10.87 18.84 -8.73
CA THR A 6 10.43 18.27 -10.01
C THR A 6 11.08 16.90 -10.23
N PHE A 7 10.53 16.09 -11.14
CA PHE A 7 11.12 14.80 -11.49
C PHE A 7 12.59 14.92 -11.96
N GLN A 8 12.90 15.92 -12.78
CA GLN A 8 14.27 16.17 -13.25
C GLN A 8 15.24 16.46 -12.09
N GLN A 9 14.82 17.31 -11.15
CA GLN A 9 15.60 17.59 -9.94
C GLN A 9 15.76 16.36 -9.08
N ALA A 10 14.71 15.55 -8.93
CA ALA A 10 14.76 14.29 -8.19
C ALA A 10 15.75 13.31 -8.80
N VAL A 11 15.77 13.13 -10.12
CA VAL A 11 16.71 12.26 -10.82
C VAL A 11 18.15 12.74 -10.58
N GLN A 12 18.42 14.03 -10.77
CA GLN A 12 19.76 14.59 -10.51
C GLN A 12 20.19 14.42 -9.04
N TRP A 13 19.24 14.55 -8.12
CA TRP A 13 19.50 14.41 -6.70
C TRP A 13 19.84 12.97 -6.32
N PHE A 14 19.17 11.97 -6.91
CA PHE A 14 19.39 10.55 -6.64
C PHE A 14 20.68 9.98 -7.22
N THR A 15 21.35 10.66 -8.16
CA THR A 15 22.64 10.19 -8.72
C THR A 15 23.79 10.29 -7.74
N ASP A 16 23.67 11.10 -6.70
CA ASP A 16 24.69 11.27 -5.65
C ASP A 16 24.41 10.31 -4.49
N PHE A 17 25.28 9.32 -4.34
CA PHE A 17 25.16 8.31 -3.28
C PHE A 17 25.24 8.93 -1.88
N ASP A 18 26.17 9.84 -1.63
CA ASP A 18 26.38 10.41 -0.30
C ASP A 18 25.21 11.29 0.13
N ARG A 19 24.58 11.95 -0.84
CA ARG A 19 23.34 12.69 -0.64
C ARG A 19 22.18 11.75 -0.30
N CYS A 20 22.00 10.66 -1.05
CA CYS A 20 21.01 9.63 -0.75
C CYS A 20 21.22 9.00 0.62
N PHE A 21 22.46 8.69 0.96
CA PHE A 21 22.84 8.10 2.25
C PHE A 21 22.54 9.05 3.42
N SER A 22 22.95 10.30 3.30
CA SER A 22 22.72 11.35 4.30
C SER A 22 21.23 11.59 4.54
N PHE A 23 20.44 11.67 3.47
CA PHE A 23 19.00 11.84 3.53
C PHE A 23 18.33 10.67 4.24
N MET A 24 18.62 9.45 3.84
CA MET A 24 18.03 8.25 4.42
C MET A 24 18.45 8.05 5.89
N THR A 25 19.68 8.45 6.25
CA THR A 25 20.14 8.42 7.63
C THR A 25 19.33 9.38 8.51
N LYS A 26 19.11 10.62 8.05
CA LYS A 26 18.28 11.62 8.74
C LYS A 26 16.81 11.20 8.84
N LEU A 27 16.27 10.57 7.80
CA LEU A 27 14.90 10.09 7.81
C LEU A 27 14.71 8.94 8.80
N ARG A 28 15.69 8.03 8.87
CA ARG A 28 15.65 6.87 9.77
C ARG A 28 15.91 7.20 11.22
N TRP A 29 16.82 8.14 11.48
CA TRP A 29 17.20 8.59 12.81
C TRP A 29 17.16 10.12 12.87
N PRO A 30 15.96 10.72 13.06
CA PRO A 30 15.78 12.17 12.99
C PRO A 30 16.53 12.92 14.09
N ASP A 31 16.71 12.29 15.25
CA ASP A 31 17.47 12.81 16.39
C ASP A 31 19.00 12.66 16.24
N GLY A 32 19.46 12.08 15.12
CA GLY A 32 20.86 11.79 14.85
C GLY A 32 21.44 10.61 15.65
N LYS A 33 20.64 9.96 16.51
CA LYS A 33 21.07 8.84 17.35
C LYS A 33 20.87 7.51 16.63
N VAL A 34 21.90 7.04 15.97
CA VAL A 34 21.84 5.76 15.27
C VAL A 34 21.68 4.62 16.26
N THR A 35 20.65 3.81 16.06
CA THR A 35 20.35 2.62 16.86
C THR A 35 20.52 1.35 16.04
N CYS A 36 21.02 0.29 16.69
CA CYS A 36 21.12 -1.02 16.04
C CYS A 36 19.72 -1.60 15.77
N PRO A 37 19.37 -1.91 14.51
CA PRO A 37 18.03 -2.40 14.19
C PRO A 37 17.73 -3.82 14.71
N ARG A 38 18.73 -4.50 15.29
CA ARG A 38 18.56 -5.87 15.83
C ARG A 38 18.39 -5.90 17.34
N CYS A 39 18.97 -4.94 18.07
CA CYS A 39 18.96 -4.94 19.55
C CYS A 39 18.61 -3.59 20.18
N GLY A 40 18.34 -2.54 19.38
CA GLY A 40 18.01 -1.20 19.88
C GLY A 40 19.18 -0.43 20.50
N SER A 41 20.39 -1.03 20.64
CA SER A 41 21.54 -0.38 21.28
C SER A 41 22.02 0.83 20.50
N GLN A 42 22.34 1.93 21.21
CA GLN A 42 22.99 3.13 20.67
C GLN A 42 24.52 3.04 20.72
N HIS A 43 25.07 1.99 21.34
CA HIS A 43 26.53 1.78 21.39
C HIS A 43 27.01 1.25 20.04
N VAL A 44 27.05 2.14 19.04
CA VAL A 44 27.40 1.87 17.65
C VAL A 44 28.47 2.82 17.16
N LYS A 45 29.30 2.36 16.21
CA LYS A 45 30.30 3.18 15.52
C LYS A 45 30.17 3.04 14.02
N TYR A 46 30.18 4.15 13.30
CA TYR A 46 30.22 4.14 11.84
C TYR A 46 31.62 3.76 11.33
N LEU A 47 31.67 2.94 10.30
CA LEU A 47 32.88 2.49 9.63
C LEU A 47 32.87 3.02 8.20
N ASP A 48 33.56 4.13 7.96
CA ASP A 48 33.54 4.86 6.68
C ASP A 48 33.97 3.99 5.50
N ASN A 49 35.04 3.20 5.71
CA ASN A 49 35.60 2.33 4.66
C ASN A 49 34.63 1.25 4.15
N ALA A 50 33.63 0.87 4.95
CA ALA A 50 32.64 -0.15 4.61
C ALA A 50 31.21 0.41 4.51
N ARG A 51 31.01 1.69 4.82
CA ARG A 51 29.68 2.37 4.86
C ARG A 51 28.62 1.60 5.68
N VAL A 52 29.04 1.06 6.84
CA VAL A 52 28.20 0.31 7.78
C VAL A 52 28.45 0.77 9.21
N TRP A 53 27.51 0.48 10.09
CA TRP A 53 27.73 0.65 11.53
C TRP A 53 28.11 -0.68 12.16
N LYS A 54 28.96 -0.63 13.19
CA LYS A 54 29.27 -1.74 14.08
C LYS A 54 28.59 -1.51 15.41
N CYS A 55 27.76 -2.45 15.83
CA CYS A 55 27.18 -2.50 17.18
C CYS A 55 28.12 -3.22 18.12
N TYR A 56 28.29 -2.69 19.33
CA TYR A 56 29.13 -3.28 20.38
C TYR A 56 28.33 -4.05 21.44
N ALA A 57 26.99 -4.07 21.32
CA ALA A 57 26.17 -4.99 22.10
C ALA A 57 26.40 -6.43 21.65
N LYS A 58 26.22 -7.38 22.59
CA LYS A 58 26.47 -8.81 22.34
C LYS A 58 25.33 -9.44 21.54
N HIS A 59 25.54 -9.67 20.24
CA HIS A 59 24.64 -10.41 19.36
C HIS A 59 25.39 -10.95 18.12
N SER A 60 24.79 -11.92 17.40
CA SER A 60 25.45 -12.68 16.33
C SER A 60 25.91 -11.86 15.12
N SER A 61 25.27 -10.73 14.82
CA SER A 61 25.56 -9.91 13.63
C SER A 61 25.84 -8.48 14.00
N ALA A 62 27.09 -8.22 14.40
CA ALA A 62 27.53 -6.91 14.92
C ALA A 62 27.50 -5.78 13.88
N LYS A 63 27.60 -6.06 12.57
CA LYS A 63 27.58 -5.03 11.53
C LYS A 63 26.18 -4.90 10.92
N PHE A 64 25.76 -3.68 10.63
CA PHE A 64 24.52 -3.39 9.95
C PHE A 64 24.68 -2.16 9.03
N SER A 65 23.92 -2.17 7.95
CA SER A 65 23.86 -1.06 6.99
C SER A 65 22.56 -0.27 7.18
N LEU A 66 22.44 0.83 6.46
CA LEU A 66 21.22 1.63 6.40
C LEU A 66 20.00 0.83 5.88
N LYS A 67 20.23 -0.23 5.11
CA LYS A 67 19.17 -1.11 4.59
C LYS A 67 18.72 -2.19 5.58
N THR A 68 19.52 -2.52 6.58
CA THR A 68 19.21 -3.58 7.55
C THR A 68 17.94 -3.26 8.35
N GLY A 69 17.00 -4.21 8.44
CA GLY A 69 15.69 -4.02 9.08
C GLY A 69 14.73 -3.13 8.28
N THR A 70 14.92 -3.02 6.97
CA THR A 70 14.01 -2.28 6.07
C THR A 70 13.59 -3.14 4.88
N VAL A 71 12.64 -2.65 4.09
CA VAL A 71 12.26 -3.30 2.82
C VAL A 71 13.43 -3.47 1.83
N PHE A 72 14.54 -2.77 2.02
CA PHE A 72 15.74 -2.84 1.19
C PHE A 72 16.77 -3.86 1.69
N GLU A 73 16.52 -4.54 2.81
CA GLU A 73 17.44 -5.52 3.39
C GLU A 73 17.82 -6.61 2.39
N ASP A 74 19.07 -7.07 2.45
CA ASP A 74 19.67 -8.10 1.58
C ASP A 74 19.66 -7.78 0.08
N SER A 75 19.38 -6.54 -0.30
CA SER A 75 19.51 -6.12 -1.70
C SER A 75 20.94 -5.76 -2.05
N PRO A 76 21.50 -6.26 -3.16
CA PRO A 76 22.80 -5.82 -3.67
C PRO A 76 22.74 -4.39 -4.25
N LEU A 77 21.54 -3.90 -4.61
CA LEU A 77 21.34 -2.58 -5.21
C LEU A 77 21.56 -1.47 -4.17
N GLY A 78 22.21 -0.39 -4.57
CA GLY A 78 22.42 0.79 -3.74
C GLY A 78 21.17 1.67 -3.62
N LEU A 79 21.24 2.71 -2.76
CA LEU A 79 20.11 3.62 -2.54
C LEU A 79 19.81 4.46 -3.79
N GLU A 80 20.84 4.80 -4.56
CA GLU A 80 20.73 5.51 -5.85
C GLU A 80 19.91 4.74 -6.89
N MET A 81 19.73 3.44 -6.70
CA MET A 81 18.86 2.60 -7.52
C MET A 81 17.46 2.46 -6.91
N TRP A 82 17.36 2.45 -5.57
CA TRP A 82 16.10 2.27 -4.87
C TRP A 82 15.25 3.53 -4.84
N LEU A 83 15.84 4.69 -4.54
CA LEU A 83 15.09 5.93 -4.33
C LEU A 83 14.35 6.40 -5.60
N PRO A 84 14.96 6.35 -6.81
CA PRO A 84 14.21 6.65 -8.05
C PRO A 84 13.00 5.72 -8.25
N VAL A 85 13.14 4.42 -7.93
CA VAL A 85 12.02 3.48 -8.05
C VAL A 85 10.90 3.81 -7.07
N VAL A 86 11.22 4.11 -5.81
CA VAL A 86 10.22 4.58 -4.82
C VAL A 86 9.52 5.83 -5.35
N TRP A 87 10.30 6.82 -5.81
CA TRP A 87 9.74 8.07 -6.38
C TRP A 87 8.74 7.81 -7.50
N MET A 88 9.11 6.97 -8.47
CA MET A 88 8.22 6.63 -9.59
C MET A 88 6.95 5.93 -9.13
N VAL A 89 7.05 4.94 -8.24
CA VAL A 89 5.89 4.16 -7.78
C VAL A 89 4.88 5.03 -7.05
N VAL A 90 5.34 5.92 -6.16
CA VAL A 90 4.43 6.74 -5.35
C VAL A 90 3.81 7.90 -6.11
N ASN A 91 4.49 8.44 -7.13
CA ASN A 91 4.09 9.66 -7.83
C ASN A 91 3.45 9.41 -9.21
N CYS A 92 3.71 8.26 -9.87
CA CYS A 92 3.04 7.93 -11.12
C CYS A 92 1.58 7.56 -10.88
N LYS A 93 0.65 8.38 -11.37
CA LYS A 93 -0.79 8.30 -11.12
C LYS A 93 -1.42 6.92 -11.34
N ASN A 94 -0.99 6.19 -12.36
CA ASN A 94 -1.52 4.87 -12.71
C ASN A 94 -0.55 3.72 -12.33
N GLY A 95 0.52 4.04 -11.58
CA GLY A 95 1.59 3.10 -11.25
C GLY A 95 2.65 2.98 -12.33
N VAL A 96 3.60 2.07 -12.10
CA VAL A 96 4.75 1.79 -13.01
C VAL A 96 4.91 0.28 -13.15
N SER A 97 5.03 -0.20 -14.40
CA SER A 97 5.22 -1.63 -14.67
C SER A 97 6.66 -2.07 -14.40
N SER A 98 6.86 -3.37 -14.16
CA SER A 98 8.19 -3.93 -13.98
C SER A 98 9.06 -3.84 -15.25
N TRP A 99 8.45 -3.78 -16.43
CA TRP A 99 9.15 -3.55 -17.69
C TRP A 99 9.64 -2.12 -17.86
N GLU A 100 8.89 -1.13 -17.34
CA GLU A 100 9.34 0.26 -17.30
C GLU A 100 10.52 0.42 -16.35
N ILE A 101 10.44 -0.12 -15.13
CA ILE A 101 11.56 -0.11 -14.18
C ILE A 101 12.78 -0.84 -14.75
N HIS A 102 12.59 -1.98 -15.41
CA HIS A 102 13.67 -2.71 -16.10
C HIS A 102 14.44 -1.79 -17.08
N ARG A 103 13.69 -1.08 -17.95
CA ARG A 103 14.31 -0.17 -18.93
C ARG A 103 14.95 1.05 -18.31
N HIS A 104 14.29 1.67 -17.33
CA HIS A 104 14.78 2.90 -16.72
C HIS A 104 15.98 2.69 -15.80
N MET A 105 16.04 1.55 -15.11
CA MET A 105 17.06 1.28 -14.11
C MET A 105 18.16 0.31 -14.58
N GLY A 106 18.04 -0.28 -15.77
CA GLY A 106 19.02 -1.24 -16.28
C GLY A 106 19.11 -2.55 -15.50
N VAL A 107 18.07 -2.90 -14.72
CA VAL A 107 18.00 -4.17 -13.96
C VAL A 107 17.19 -5.21 -14.73
N THR A 108 17.28 -6.50 -14.37
CA THR A 108 16.41 -7.51 -14.99
C THR A 108 14.94 -7.25 -14.64
N GLN A 109 14.00 -7.67 -15.52
CA GLN A 109 12.56 -7.54 -15.25
C GLN A 109 12.16 -8.24 -13.94
N LYS A 110 12.75 -9.39 -13.64
CA LYS A 110 12.54 -10.11 -12.37
C LYS A 110 13.01 -9.29 -11.17
N THR A 111 14.15 -8.62 -11.25
CA THR A 111 14.64 -7.71 -10.21
C THR A 111 13.71 -6.51 -10.05
N ALA A 112 13.32 -5.89 -11.16
CA ALA A 112 12.35 -4.77 -11.16
C ALA A 112 11.02 -5.15 -10.51
N TRP A 113 10.48 -6.32 -10.86
CA TRP A 113 9.24 -6.85 -10.28
C TRP A 113 9.38 -7.05 -8.75
N PHE A 114 10.51 -7.61 -8.30
CA PHE A 114 10.76 -7.79 -6.87
C PHE A 114 10.94 -6.44 -6.14
N MET A 115 11.62 -5.47 -6.75
CA MET A 115 11.72 -4.10 -6.22
C MET A 115 10.34 -3.49 -6.02
N LEU A 116 9.48 -3.56 -7.03
CA LEU A 116 8.12 -3.03 -6.96
C LEU A 116 7.31 -3.63 -5.80
N HIS A 117 7.41 -4.95 -5.57
CA HIS A 117 6.71 -5.59 -4.46
C HIS A 117 7.24 -5.18 -3.07
N ARG A 118 8.53 -4.91 -2.95
CA ARG A 118 9.11 -4.35 -1.71
C ARG A 118 8.67 -2.92 -1.47
N VAL A 119 8.56 -2.09 -2.53
CA VAL A 119 8.01 -0.73 -2.41
C VAL A 119 6.54 -0.77 -2.03
N ARG A 120 5.74 -1.67 -2.62
CA ARG A 120 4.33 -1.87 -2.24
C ARG A 120 4.17 -2.25 -0.78
N LEU A 121 5.06 -3.09 -0.25
CA LEU A 121 5.07 -3.40 1.17
C LEU A 121 5.36 -2.16 2.03
N ALA A 122 6.23 -1.26 1.59
CA ALA A 122 6.44 0.02 2.27
C ALA A 122 5.21 0.92 2.26
N MET A 123 4.41 0.87 1.19
CA MET A 123 3.18 1.65 1.03
C MET A 123 1.98 1.08 1.79
N GLN A 124 2.09 -0.11 2.34
CA GLN A 124 1.05 -0.72 3.16
C GLN A 124 0.86 0.12 4.43
N ASP A 125 -0.35 0.67 4.56
CA ASP A 125 -0.71 1.53 5.70
C ASP A 125 -1.02 0.65 6.93
N ASP A 126 -0.14 0.72 7.91
CA ASP A 126 -0.32 0.06 9.19
C ASP A 126 -1.04 1.00 10.19
N LEU A 127 -2.18 1.57 9.77
CA LEU A 127 -3.11 2.29 10.66
C LEU A 127 -2.75 3.74 11.00
N THR A 128 -1.98 4.42 10.18
CA THR A 128 -1.82 5.88 10.35
C THR A 128 -3.19 6.56 10.30
N GLY A 129 -3.54 7.28 11.35
CA GLY A 129 -4.78 8.07 11.43
C GLY A 129 -5.97 7.41 12.13
N GLY A 130 -5.80 6.31 12.87
CA GLY A 130 -6.88 5.72 13.70
C GLY A 130 -8.02 5.10 12.90
N MET A 131 -9.12 4.79 13.56
CA MET A 131 -10.34 4.26 12.92
C MET A 131 -11.00 5.33 12.04
N LEU A 132 -11.81 4.90 11.09
CA LEU A 132 -12.60 5.76 10.22
C LEU A 132 -13.90 6.17 10.93
N SER A 133 -14.36 7.42 10.77
CA SER A 133 -15.52 7.93 11.49
C SER A 133 -16.27 9.01 10.72
N GLY A 134 -17.42 9.45 11.23
CA GLY A 134 -18.30 10.42 10.58
C GLY A 134 -19.14 9.79 9.47
N ASP A 135 -18.95 10.21 8.22
CA ASP A 135 -19.61 9.62 7.05
C ASP A 135 -18.64 8.67 6.32
N VAL A 136 -19.01 7.41 6.25
CA VAL A 136 -18.19 6.34 5.66
C VAL A 136 -18.94 5.64 4.54
N GLU A 137 -18.30 5.48 3.38
CA GLU A 137 -18.83 4.72 2.26
C GLU A 137 -18.25 3.30 2.30
N VAL A 138 -19.11 2.28 2.15
CA VAL A 138 -18.71 0.87 2.08
C VAL A 138 -19.23 0.27 0.79
N ASP A 139 -18.35 -0.34 0.02
CA ASP A 139 -18.69 -0.99 -1.25
C ASP A 139 -17.68 -2.10 -1.55
N GLU A 140 -18.00 -2.99 -2.46
CA GLU A 140 -17.11 -4.02 -2.95
C GLU A 140 -16.98 -4.01 -4.47
N THR A 141 -15.83 -4.48 -4.93
CA THR A 141 -15.57 -4.63 -6.35
C THR A 141 -14.92 -5.96 -6.68
N PHE A 142 -15.09 -6.40 -7.93
CA PHE A 142 -14.57 -7.66 -8.44
C PHE A 142 -13.40 -7.40 -9.37
N ILE A 143 -12.21 -7.91 -9.01
CA ILE A 143 -10.99 -7.80 -9.79
C ILE A 143 -10.58 -9.15 -10.34
N GLY A 144 -10.34 -9.23 -11.65
CA GLY A 144 -9.91 -10.45 -12.33
C GLY A 144 -10.32 -10.48 -13.79
N GLY A 145 -9.79 -11.44 -14.52
CA GLY A 145 -10.07 -11.63 -15.95
C GLY A 145 -11.52 -12.07 -16.23
N LYS A 146 -12.01 -11.73 -17.43
CA LYS A 146 -13.31 -12.23 -17.89
C LYS A 146 -13.21 -13.72 -18.17
N MET A 147 -14.16 -14.52 -17.68
CA MET A 147 -14.22 -15.97 -17.89
C MET A 147 -14.11 -16.38 -19.37
N ARG A 148 -14.69 -15.56 -20.29
CA ARG A 148 -14.60 -15.80 -21.73
C ARG A 148 -13.17 -15.82 -22.28
N ASN A 149 -12.23 -15.14 -21.60
CA ASN A 149 -10.83 -15.01 -22.01
C ASN A 149 -9.92 -16.05 -21.34
N MET A 150 -10.45 -16.92 -20.46
CA MET A 150 -9.67 -17.96 -19.79
C MET A 150 -9.40 -19.15 -20.71
N HIS A 151 -8.26 -19.80 -20.51
CA HIS A 151 -7.97 -21.10 -21.11
C HIS A 151 -9.01 -22.15 -20.67
N LYS A 152 -9.25 -23.16 -21.53
CA LYS A 152 -10.31 -24.14 -21.38
C LYS A 152 -10.28 -24.87 -20.03
N ASP A 153 -9.08 -25.26 -19.61
CA ASP A 153 -8.86 -25.98 -18.35
C ASP A 153 -9.22 -25.14 -17.12
N ARG A 154 -8.79 -23.87 -17.10
CA ARG A 154 -9.14 -22.92 -16.03
C ARG A 154 -10.62 -22.56 -16.02
N LYS A 155 -11.32 -22.58 -17.18
CA LYS A 155 -12.76 -22.38 -17.23
C LYS A 155 -13.52 -23.50 -16.54
N VAL A 156 -13.11 -24.76 -16.78
CA VAL A 156 -13.71 -25.95 -16.17
C VAL A 156 -13.53 -25.92 -14.64
N GLU A 157 -12.36 -25.53 -14.18
CA GLU A 157 -12.05 -25.43 -12.75
C GLU A 157 -12.86 -24.31 -12.07
N ALA A 158 -12.95 -23.13 -12.68
CA ALA A 158 -13.77 -22.02 -12.21
C ALA A 158 -15.28 -22.35 -12.17
N GLN A 159 -15.78 -23.13 -13.14
CA GLN A 159 -17.17 -23.59 -13.15
C GLN A 159 -17.48 -24.61 -12.05
N LYS A 160 -16.53 -25.50 -11.72
CA LYS A 160 -16.69 -26.45 -10.61
C LYS A 160 -16.80 -25.77 -9.24
N GLY A 161 -16.17 -24.58 -9.08
CA GLY A 161 -16.24 -23.78 -7.86
C GLY A 161 -17.57 -23.06 -7.62
N GLY A 162 -18.57 -23.18 -8.53
CA GLY A 162 -19.92 -22.60 -8.36
C GLY A 162 -20.00 -21.06 -8.42
N HIS A 163 -18.90 -20.38 -8.75
CA HIS A 163 -18.88 -18.92 -8.86
C HIS A 163 -19.35 -18.45 -10.24
N ARG A 164 -20.51 -17.80 -10.30
CA ARG A 164 -21.03 -17.18 -11.55
C ARG A 164 -20.05 -16.16 -12.18
N ASP A 165 -19.20 -15.54 -11.39
CA ASP A 165 -18.24 -14.51 -11.80
C ASP A 165 -16.82 -15.03 -12.09
N GLY A 166 -16.61 -16.33 -12.13
CA GLY A 166 -15.30 -16.94 -12.36
C GLY A 166 -14.32 -16.67 -11.20
N ASN A 167 -13.02 -16.77 -11.48
CA ASN A 167 -11.93 -16.54 -10.51
C ASN A 167 -11.68 -15.04 -10.20
N LYS A 168 -12.73 -14.24 -10.01
CA LYS A 168 -12.57 -12.87 -9.59
C LYS A 168 -12.37 -12.80 -8.09
N THR A 169 -11.38 -12.02 -7.68
CA THR A 169 -11.13 -11.69 -6.28
C THR A 169 -12.02 -10.54 -5.85
N ILE A 170 -12.67 -10.67 -4.70
CA ILE A 170 -13.52 -9.63 -4.13
C ILE A 170 -12.63 -8.70 -3.30
N VAL A 171 -12.68 -7.41 -3.61
CA VAL A 171 -12.04 -6.35 -2.85
C VAL A 171 -13.12 -5.52 -2.19
N MET A 172 -13.13 -5.47 -0.87
CA MET A 172 -13.97 -4.61 -0.06
C MET A 172 -13.23 -3.30 0.20
N GLY A 173 -13.93 -2.18 0.11
CA GLY A 173 -13.40 -0.86 0.41
C GLY A 173 -14.27 -0.13 1.41
N ILE A 174 -13.62 0.58 2.31
CA ILE A 174 -14.19 1.43 3.34
C ILE A 174 -13.57 2.81 3.18
N LEU A 175 -14.37 3.84 2.85
CA LEU A 175 -13.89 5.17 2.56
C LEU A 175 -14.51 6.19 3.52
N GLU A 176 -13.68 6.87 4.30
CA GLU A 176 -14.06 8.03 5.10
C GLU A 176 -14.16 9.26 4.21
N ARG A 177 -15.27 9.97 4.26
CA ARG A 177 -15.46 11.23 3.54
C ARG A 177 -14.68 12.36 4.22
N ALA A 178 -14.22 13.31 3.41
CA ALA A 178 -13.62 14.52 3.94
C ALA A 178 -14.68 15.32 4.72
N SER A 179 -14.38 15.73 5.95
CA SER A 179 -15.25 16.56 6.78
C SER A 179 -14.39 17.43 7.71
N GLY A 180 -14.58 18.75 7.65
CA GLY A 180 -13.77 19.68 8.44
C GLY A 180 -12.27 19.54 8.11
N SER A 181 -11.44 19.26 9.11
CA SER A 181 -10.00 19.01 8.97
C SER A 181 -9.65 17.56 8.63
N LYS A 182 -10.66 16.69 8.46
CA LYS A 182 -10.40 15.28 8.10
C LYS A 182 -10.21 15.12 6.60
N GLN A 183 -9.11 14.48 6.23
CA GLN A 183 -8.87 14.11 4.84
C GLN A 183 -9.68 12.88 4.45
N LYS A 184 -9.97 12.77 3.15
CA LYS A 184 -10.57 11.58 2.57
C LYS A 184 -9.60 10.41 2.63
N ARG A 185 -10.02 9.30 3.28
CA ARG A 185 -9.18 8.10 3.43
C ARG A 185 -9.93 6.85 3.00
N VAL A 186 -9.22 5.92 2.35
CA VAL A 186 -9.74 4.60 1.98
C VAL A 186 -8.92 3.51 2.64
N ARG A 187 -9.59 2.47 3.12
CA ARG A 187 -9.02 1.17 3.47
C ARG A 187 -9.66 0.12 2.60
N ALA A 188 -8.86 -0.78 2.07
CA ALA A 188 -9.38 -1.80 1.19
C ALA A 188 -8.69 -3.13 1.48
N SER A 189 -9.48 -4.20 1.58
CA SER A 189 -9.03 -5.55 1.89
C SER A 189 -9.60 -6.57 0.91
N ILE A 190 -8.92 -7.71 0.79
CA ILE A 190 -9.44 -8.85 0.03
C ILE A 190 -10.29 -9.69 0.96
N ILE A 191 -11.52 -9.97 0.52
CA ILE A 191 -12.47 -10.80 1.26
C ILE A 191 -12.84 -12.07 0.48
N SER A 192 -13.18 -13.12 1.22
CA SER A 192 -13.54 -14.41 0.63
C SER A 192 -14.95 -14.44 0.03
N ASP A 193 -15.87 -13.74 0.65
CA ASP A 193 -17.27 -13.63 0.22
C ASP A 193 -17.92 -12.33 0.74
N ARG A 194 -19.13 -12.03 0.26
CA ARG A 194 -19.92 -10.85 0.66
C ARG A 194 -20.89 -11.14 1.81
N LYS A 195 -20.65 -12.17 2.59
CA LYS A 195 -21.53 -12.52 3.71
C LYS A 195 -21.26 -11.61 4.92
N ARG A 196 -22.31 -11.38 5.72
CA ARG A 196 -22.22 -10.61 6.97
C ARG A 196 -21.05 -11.08 7.86
N LYS A 197 -20.88 -12.40 8.01
CA LYS A 197 -19.83 -13.00 8.84
C LYS A 197 -18.40 -12.64 8.40
N THR A 198 -18.23 -12.26 7.12
CA THR A 198 -16.95 -11.84 6.54
C THR A 198 -16.80 -10.31 6.58
N MET A 199 -17.85 -9.57 6.20
CA MET A 199 -17.77 -8.12 6.08
C MET A 199 -17.90 -7.39 7.42
N ALA A 200 -18.75 -7.87 8.34
CA ALA A 200 -18.97 -7.18 9.61
C ALA A 200 -17.72 -7.07 10.50
N PRO A 201 -16.86 -8.09 10.64
CA PRO A 201 -15.61 -7.96 11.34
C PRO A 201 -14.64 -6.96 10.70
N GLU A 202 -14.56 -6.91 9.36
CA GLU A 202 -13.74 -5.94 8.63
C GLU A 202 -14.19 -4.50 8.91
N ILE A 203 -15.52 -4.26 8.89
CA ILE A 203 -16.06 -2.94 9.24
C ILE A 203 -15.72 -2.61 10.70
N ALA A 204 -15.97 -3.52 11.62
CA ALA A 204 -15.72 -3.31 13.05
C ALA A 204 -14.23 -3.07 13.39
N ALA A 205 -13.32 -3.65 12.59
CA ALA A 205 -11.88 -3.42 12.75
C ALA A 205 -11.42 -2.04 12.29
N HIS A 206 -12.21 -1.36 11.44
CA HIS A 206 -11.77 -0.15 10.76
C HIS A 206 -12.66 1.07 11.00
N VAL A 207 -13.88 0.91 11.50
CA VAL A 207 -14.88 1.97 11.63
C VAL A 207 -15.31 2.14 13.09
N GLU A 208 -15.26 3.37 13.58
CA GLU A 208 -15.72 3.72 14.94
C GLU A 208 -17.22 3.48 15.09
N GLU A 209 -17.65 3.04 16.28
CA GLU A 209 -19.07 2.91 16.62
C GLU A 209 -19.77 4.28 16.59
N GLY A 210 -21.03 4.31 16.17
CA GLY A 210 -21.78 5.55 15.98
C GLY A 210 -21.55 6.23 14.61
N THR A 211 -20.71 5.66 13.76
CA THR A 211 -20.45 6.18 12.42
C THR A 211 -21.65 5.95 11.48
N THR A 212 -21.94 6.94 10.62
CA THR A 212 -22.91 6.79 9.52
C THR A 212 -22.28 6.05 8.36
N ILE A 213 -22.83 4.90 7.99
CA ILE A 213 -22.33 4.06 6.90
C ILE A 213 -23.28 4.16 5.71
N HIS A 214 -22.73 4.59 4.57
CA HIS A 214 -23.41 4.63 3.28
C HIS A 214 -23.02 3.42 2.46
N SER A 215 -23.99 2.63 1.97
CA SER A 215 -23.74 1.49 1.08
C SER A 215 -24.72 1.45 -0.07
N ASP A 216 -24.36 0.72 -1.15
CA ASP A 216 -25.27 0.39 -2.23
C ASP A 216 -26.27 -0.69 -1.78
N GLU A 217 -27.48 -0.65 -2.35
CA GLU A 217 -28.56 -1.61 -2.07
C GLU A 217 -28.18 -3.06 -2.42
N PHE A 218 -27.27 -3.25 -3.39
CA PHE A 218 -26.83 -4.58 -3.83
C PHE A 218 -25.60 -5.13 -3.06
N GLY A 219 -24.84 -4.29 -2.39
CA GLY A 219 -23.59 -4.69 -1.73
C GLY A 219 -23.80 -5.31 -0.37
N VAL A 220 -24.74 -4.78 0.40
CA VAL A 220 -24.95 -5.14 1.81
C VAL A 220 -26.39 -5.58 2.03
N SER A 221 -26.77 -6.74 1.53
CA SER A 221 -28.10 -7.35 1.75
C SER A 221 -28.31 -7.89 3.18
N TRP A 222 -27.59 -7.33 4.18
CA TRP A 222 -27.65 -7.75 5.55
C TRP A 222 -27.76 -6.53 6.49
N GLN A 223 -28.49 -6.70 7.59
CA GLN A 223 -28.62 -5.66 8.59
C GLN A 223 -27.25 -5.38 9.24
N MET A 224 -26.80 -4.12 9.17
CA MET A 224 -25.67 -3.64 9.95
C MET A 224 -25.92 -3.85 11.45
N PRO A 225 -24.88 -4.08 12.27
CA PRO A 225 -25.02 -4.00 13.70
C PRO A 225 -25.63 -2.64 14.13
N GLU A 226 -26.53 -2.65 15.10
CA GLU A 226 -27.23 -1.46 15.62
C GLU A 226 -26.30 -0.31 16.08
N LYS A 227 -25.04 -0.61 16.23
CA LYS A 227 -24.01 0.36 16.59
C LYS A 227 -23.58 1.33 15.48
N TYR A 228 -24.09 1.17 14.27
CA TYR A 228 -23.86 2.05 13.12
C TYR A 228 -25.18 2.61 12.59
N ASP A 229 -25.17 3.88 12.17
CA ASP A 229 -26.28 4.47 11.41
C ASP A 229 -26.12 4.07 9.93
N HIS A 230 -26.94 3.11 9.45
CA HIS A 230 -26.83 2.57 8.10
C HIS A 230 -27.81 3.22 7.14
N GLN A 231 -27.27 3.87 6.11
CA GLN A 231 -28.02 4.53 5.05
C GLN A 231 -27.76 3.86 3.70
N MET A 232 -28.80 3.34 3.05
CA MET A 232 -28.70 2.67 1.77
C MET A 232 -29.07 3.59 0.60
N VAL A 233 -28.29 3.52 -0.48
CA VAL A 233 -28.56 4.19 -1.74
C VAL A 233 -29.33 3.26 -2.67
N ASN A 234 -30.52 3.68 -3.09
CA ASN A 234 -31.27 2.96 -4.11
C ASN A 234 -31.00 3.54 -5.51
N HIS A 235 -30.07 2.96 -6.22
CA HIS A 235 -29.69 3.38 -7.59
C HIS A 235 -30.77 3.18 -8.64
N LEU A 236 -31.84 2.42 -8.36
CA LEU A 236 -32.95 2.21 -9.30
C LEU A 236 -33.91 3.41 -9.36
N SER A 237 -33.97 4.22 -8.30
CA SER A 237 -34.89 5.35 -8.23
C SER A 237 -34.18 6.72 -8.30
N ASN A 238 -33.00 6.88 -7.73
CA ASN A 238 -32.22 8.13 -7.73
C ASN A 238 -30.72 7.87 -7.54
N TYR A 239 -29.87 8.48 -8.37
CA TYR A 239 -28.41 8.40 -8.24
C TYR A 239 -27.85 9.08 -6.99
N VAL A 240 -28.60 10.03 -6.39
CA VAL A 240 -28.22 10.75 -5.19
C VAL A 240 -29.50 11.16 -4.44
N GLN A 241 -29.68 10.72 -3.20
CA GLN A 241 -30.71 11.24 -2.28
C GLN A 241 -30.00 12.11 -1.22
N GLY A 242 -29.88 13.42 -1.50
CA GLY A 242 -29.20 14.35 -0.58
C GLY A 242 -27.72 13.99 -0.43
N ASN A 243 -27.31 13.61 0.78
CA ASN A 243 -25.92 13.24 1.12
C ASN A 243 -25.65 11.73 1.02
N VAL A 244 -26.65 10.92 0.67
CA VAL A 244 -26.52 9.45 0.58
C VAL A 244 -26.04 9.07 -0.81
N HIS A 245 -24.78 8.67 -0.93
CA HIS A 245 -24.12 8.21 -2.18
C HIS A 245 -22.85 7.43 -1.88
N THR A 246 -22.32 6.70 -2.86
CA THR A 246 -21.05 5.93 -2.81
C THR A 246 -20.00 6.43 -3.82
N ASN A 247 -20.16 7.63 -4.35
CA ASN A 247 -19.32 8.19 -5.40
C ASN A 247 -17.82 8.23 -5.07
N GLY A 248 -17.50 8.33 -3.79
CA GLY A 248 -16.11 8.38 -3.33
C GLY A 248 -15.38 7.07 -3.53
N ILE A 249 -16.01 5.97 -3.10
CA ILE A 249 -15.45 4.64 -3.22
C ILE A 249 -15.49 4.16 -4.68
N GLU A 250 -16.52 4.52 -5.45
CA GLU A 250 -16.59 4.24 -6.89
C GLU A 250 -15.44 4.91 -7.66
N ASN A 251 -15.08 6.15 -7.29
CA ASN A 251 -13.90 6.81 -7.86
C ASN A 251 -12.61 6.04 -7.55
N PHE A 252 -12.45 5.54 -6.32
CA PHE A 252 -11.32 4.69 -5.96
C PHE A 252 -11.28 3.42 -6.81
N TRP A 253 -12.40 2.73 -7.01
CA TRP A 253 -12.49 1.57 -7.89
C TRP A 253 -12.11 1.87 -9.34
N SER A 254 -12.56 3.00 -9.86
CA SER A 254 -12.20 3.45 -11.21
C SER A 254 -10.68 3.61 -11.36
N LEU A 255 -10.02 4.21 -10.37
CA LEU A 255 -8.56 4.38 -10.36
C LEU A 255 -7.83 3.05 -10.24
N LEU A 256 -8.25 2.17 -9.32
CA LEU A 256 -7.67 0.84 -9.14
C LEU A 256 -7.78 0.00 -10.42
N LYS A 257 -8.98 -0.09 -11.01
CA LYS A 257 -9.21 -0.84 -12.25
C LYS A 257 -8.42 -0.30 -13.42
N ARG A 258 -8.24 1.02 -13.51
CA ARG A 258 -7.42 1.67 -14.54
C ARG A 258 -5.94 1.30 -14.39
N GLY A 259 -5.39 1.33 -13.18
CA GLY A 259 -4.02 0.91 -12.91
C GLY A 259 -3.81 -0.57 -13.24
N ILE A 260 -4.70 -1.44 -12.76
CA ILE A 260 -4.60 -2.88 -13.02
C ILE A 260 -4.75 -3.20 -14.52
N GLY A 261 -5.75 -2.65 -15.19
CA GLY A 261 -6.01 -2.96 -16.60
C GLY A 261 -5.05 -2.30 -17.58
N GLY A 262 -4.51 -1.11 -17.26
CA GLY A 262 -3.68 -0.32 -18.15
C GLY A 262 -2.17 -0.52 -17.94
N THR A 263 -1.72 -0.54 -16.68
CA THR A 263 -0.28 -0.56 -16.35
C THR A 263 0.21 -1.98 -16.03
N TYR A 264 -0.54 -2.72 -15.21
CA TYR A 264 -0.10 -4.03 -14.72
C TYR A 264 -0.59 -5.19 -15.58
N VAL A 265 -1.68 -5.02 -16.30
CA VAL A 265 -2.32 -5.92 -17.27
C VAL A 265 -2.77 -7.25 -16.67
N ALA A 266 -1.86 -8.00 -16.05
CA ALA A 266 -2.14 -9.27 -15.39
C ALA A 266 -1.59 -9.25 -13.95
N VAL A 267 -2.48 -9.40 -12.99
CA VAL A 267 -2.15 -9.49 -11.57
C VAL A 267 -2.71 -10.82 -11.06
N GLU A 268 -1.81 -11.67 -10.55
CA GLU A 268 -2.22 -12.92 -9.92
C GLU A 268 -3.02 -12.61 -8.64
N PRO A 269 -4.11 -13.35 -8.34
CA PRO A 269 -4.94 -13.12 -7.15
C PRO A 269 -4.13 -13.08 -5.84
N PHE A 270 -3.11 -13.94 -5.72
CA PHE A 270 -2.20 -13.99 -4.57
C PHE A 270 -1.45 -12.66 -4.31
N HIS A 271 -1.23 -11.85 -5.34
CA HIS A 271 -0.51 -10.58 -5.24
C HIS A 271 -1.42 -9.37 -5.21
N LEU A 272 -2.73 -9.54 -5.46
CA LEU A 272 -3.66 -8.43 -5.69
C LEU A 272 -3.68 -7.42 -4.53
N PHE A 273 -3.64 -7.89 -3.28
CA PHE A 273 -3.67 -7.02 -2.10
C PHE A 273 -2.57 -5.96 -2.13
N ARG A 274 -1.36 -6.29 -2.61
CA ARG A 274 -0.24 -5.34 -2.71
C ARG A 274 -0.50 -4.21 -3.70
N TYR A 275 -1.27 -4.46 -4.75
CA TYR A 275 -1.68 -3.43 -5.72
C TYR A 275 -2.83 -2.60 -5.19
N VAL A 276 -3.68 -3.19 -4.36
CA VAL A 276 -4.72 -2.48 -3.62
C VAL A 276 -4.08 -1.52 -2.62
N ASP A 277 -3.10 -1.98 -1.83
CA ASP A 277 -2.34 -1.15 -0.89
C ASP A 277 -1.63 0.02 -1.60
N GLU A 278 -0.99 -0.24 -2.74
CA GLU A 278 -0.36 0.80 -3.57
C GLU A 278 -1.36 1.87 -4.02
N GLN A 279 -2.53 1.45 -4.48
CA GLN A 279 -3.56 2.40 -4.92
C GLN A 279 -4.19 3.15 -3.74
N ALA A 280 -4.40 2.49 -2.60
CA ALA A 280 -4.89 3.11 -1.37
C ALA A 280 -3.90 4.17 -0.87
N PHE A 281 -2.60 3.86 -0.81
CA PHE A 281 -1.57 4.83 -0.45
C PHE A 281 -1.62 6.07 -1.34
N ARG A 282 -1.62 5.92 -2.68
CA ARG A 282 -1.70 7.05 -3.60
C ARG A 282 -2.99 7.85 -3.46
N PHE A 283 -4.11 7.19 -3.15
CA PHE A 283 -5.38 7.85 -2.94
C PHE A 283 -5.37 8.67 -1.65
N ASN A 284 -4.90 8.09 -0.56
CA ASN A 284 -4.86 8.70 0.77
C ASN A 284 -3.84 9.84 0.90
N THR A 285 -2.79 9.82 0.07
CA THR A 285 -1.73 10.85 0.09
C THR A 285 -1.87 11.90 -1.03
N ARG A 286 -3.07 12.09 -1.57
CA ARG A 286 -3.31 13.12 -2.60
C ARG A 286 -3.46 14.51 -2.01
N LYS A 287 -4.12 14.61 -0.88
CA LYS A 287 -4.41 15.84 -0.16
C LYS A 287 -4.19 15.61 1.33
N ASP A 288 -3.84 16.65 2.04
CA ASP A 288 -3.75 16.64 3.51
C ASP A 288 -5.10 16.90 4.18
N GLY A 289 -5.10 17.05 5.51
CA GLY A 289 -6.31 17.34 6.30
C GLY A 289 -6.90 18.74 6.04
N GLU A 290 -6.14 19.65 5.47
CA GLU A 290 -6.58 21.01 5.09
C GLU A 290 -7.11 21.05 3.65
N GLY A 291 -6.99 19.96 2.91
CA GLY A 291 -7.43 19.84 1.51
C GLY A 291 -6.38 20.28 0.50
N GLU A 292 -5.18 20.63 0.95
CA GLU A 292 -4.06 21.01 0.10
C GLU A 292 -3.40 19.79 -0.56
N VAL A 293 -2.84 20.00 -1.74
CA VAL A 293 -2.19 18.91 -2.50
C VAL A 293 -0.83 18.58 -1.87
N ILE A 294 -0.67 17.33 -1.41
CA ILE A 294 0.62 16.84 -0.91
C ILE A 294 1.63 16.80 -2.06
N SER A 295 2.81 17.38 -1.85
CA SER A 295 3.86 17.43 -2.86
C SER A 295 4.40 16.03 -3.19
N ASP A 296 4.97 15.85 -4.38
CA ASP A 296 5.60 14.58 -4.78
C ASP A 296 6.74 14.18 -3.84
N PHE A 297 7.47 15.16 -3.32
CA PHE A 297 8.56 14.92 -2.38
C PHE A 297 8.04 14.49 -0.99
N ASP A 298 6.95 15.09 -0.51
CA ASP A 298 6.35 14.70 0.77
C ASP A 298 5.74 13.30 0.69
N ARG A 299 5.05 12.99 -0.39
CA ARG A 299 4.54 11.63 -0.65
C ARG A 299 5.68 10.60 -0.68
N PHE A 300 6.80 10.95 -1.30
CA PHE A 300 8.01 10.13 -1.31
C PHE A 300 8.58 9.92 0.10
N LYS A 301 8.68 11.00 0.92
CA LYS A 301 9.09 10.90 2.33
C LYS A 301 8.15 10.01 3.14
N MET A 302 6.84 10.16 2.96
CA MET A 302 5.83 9.33 3.64
C MET A 302 6.03 7.83 3.34
N ALA A 303 6.26 7.45 2.09
CA ALA A 303 6.54 6.04 1.77
C ALA A 303 7.85 5.54 2.40
N LEU A 304 8.88 6.37 2.41
CA LEU A 304 10.18 6.00 2.99
C LEU A 304 10.17 5.93 4.53
N SER A 305 9.32 6.69 5.20
CA SER A 305 9.17 6.59 6.66
C SER A 305 8.58 5.23 7.11
N GLN A 306 7.90 4.53 6.22
CA GLN A 306 7.24 3.24 6.49
C GLN A 306 8.07 2.00 6.11
N ILE A 307 9.34 2.16 5.74
CA ILE A 307 10.18 1.04 5.29
C ILE A 307 10.75 0.20 6.43
N VAL A 308 10.84 0.76 7.64
CA VAL A 308 11.47 0.12 8.80
C VAL A 308 10.55 -0.98 9.36
N GLY A 309 11.13 -2.08 9.83
CA GLY A 309 10.38 -3.23 10.37
C GLY A 309 9.73 -4.12 9.31
N LYS A 310 9.77 -3.74 8.04
CA LYS A 310 9.16 -4.47 6.93
C LYS A 310 10.23 -5.23 6.13
N ARG A 311 10.00 -6.52 5.88
CA ARG A 311 10.91 -7.36 5.08
C ARG A 311 10.10 -8.26 4.14
N LEU A 312 10.55 -8.38 2.90
CA LEU A 312 10.00 -9.30 1.91
C LEU A 312 11.13 -10.09 1.27
N THR A 313 11.11 -11.42 1.43
CA THR A 313 12.02 -12.33 0.74
C THR A 313 11.43 -12.71 -0.63
N TYR A 314 12.29 -13.15 -1.56
CA TYR A 314 11.80 -13.66 -2.85
C TYR A 314 11.01 -14.95 -2.69
N LYS A 315 11.35 -15.78 -1.70
CA LYS A 315 10.64 -17.03 -1.38
C LYS A 315 9.22 -16.74 -0.87
N ALA A 316 9.06 -15.82 0.08
CA ALA A 316 7.75 -15.38 0.56
C ALA A 316 6.91 -14.78 -0.58
N LEU A 317 7.52 -13.91 -1.40
CA LEU A 317 6.82 -13.33 -2.54
C LEU A 317 6.31 -14.36 -3.56
N THR A 318 7.01 -15.48 -3.73
CA THR A 318 6.62 -16.55 -4.67
C THR A 318 5.82 -17.68 -4.04
N GLY A 319 5.39 -17.54 -2.77
CA GLY A 319 4.63 -18.56 -2.03
C GLY A 319 5.42 -19.81 -1.66
N LYS A 320 6.77 -19.75 -1.70
CA LYS A 320 7.65 -20.87 -1.34
C LYS A 320 8.05 -20.88 0.14
N GLU A 321 7.75 -19.84 0.87
CA GLU A 321 7.80 -19.72 2.33
C GLU A 321 6.48 -19.09 2.79
N ALA A 322 5.98 -19.52 3.97
CA ALA A 322 4.91 -18.79 4.63
C ALA A 322 5.37 -17.34 4.86
N GLU A 323 4.51 -16.37 4.60
CA GLU A 323 4.76 -14.98 5.03
C GLU A 323 4.89 -15.04 6.56
N THR A 324 5.99 -14.53 7.10
CA THR A 324 6.17 -14.42 8.54
C THR A 324 5.00 -13.63 9.10
N PRO A 325 4.23 -14.13 10.08
CA PRO A 325 3.20 -13.34 10.73
C PRO A 325 3.83 -12.03 11.22
N ARG A 326 3.05 -10.97 11.20
CA ARG A 326 3.49 -9.68 11.77
C ARG A 326 3.85 -9.93 13.24
N GLU A 327 5.14 -10.05 13.57
CA GLU A 327 5.56 -9.87 14.95
C GLU A 327 5.32 -8.41 15.27
N GLU A 328 4.47 -8.17 16.26
CA GLU A 328 4.34 -6.85 16.87
C GLU A 328 5.73 -6.45 17.37
N VAL A 329 6.35 -5.51 16.67
CA VAL A 329 7.62 -4.92 17.13
C VAL A 329 7.25 -4.06 18.33
N PRO A 330 7.71 -4.40 19.55
CA PRO A 330 7.49 -3.51 20.68
C PRO A 330 8.19 -2.18 20.42
N PHE A 331 7.45 -1.11 20.62
CA PHE A 331 7.91 0.28 20.48
C PHE A 331 9.05 0.62 21.42
#